data_1dfd0f0802dfd8b9cb30dc373034cad7
#
_entry.id   1dfd0f0802dfd8b9cb30dc373034cad7
#
_cell.length_a   1.000
_cell.length_b   1.000
_cell.length_c   1.000
_cell.angle_alpha   90.00
_cell.angle_beta   90.00
_cell.angle_gamma   90.00
#
_symmetry.space_group_name_H-M   'P 1'
#
loop_
_entity.id
_entity.type
_entity.pdbx_description
1 polymer ?
#
loop_
_entity_poly.entity_id
_entity_poly.type
_entity_poly.pdbx_seq_one_letter_code
_entity_poly.pdbx_strand_id
1 'polypeptide(L)'
;MKKIGMTCLAGLLLLSLSTECAAKQWSLRDCIDYALANNIKLQKAKIQEYSALEDVKQSQSALLPSLNLSTSQDVNYTPWPQQGRATVADGYVQSSVDKVYYNGSYSLMGNWTVWNGNKNRNNVKLNKLAVEQARLDSATTANSVLEQIAQLYVQILYSNEAISVTKESLKTSQTNEQRGKTMVEVGKMSRADLAQLTAQRAQDEYAIVEAESNLRNYKRQLKELLQITSDEDFDVAVPSTTDDMALEAVPTLNDVYTASLEQRPEIKNAKLGIESSDLGIKVAKAGRMPTVSLNAGVTTSTSSMSDNAWGTQMKNNFSLGGGVTVSIPLFDNRQTKTAVNKAKLQKQSYLLDLQDKQTTLYSTIENYWLQAVTNQNKFKAARVSTESAQASYELLSEQFKQGLKNTVELMTGKTNLLQALQNELQSKYLAILNLNMLEFYQTGNIK
;
A
#
# COMPACT_ATOMS: atom_id res chain seq x y z
N MET A 1 -44.37 4.44 -55.81
CA MET A 1 -45.74 4.91 -55.49
C MET A 1 -45.76 5.31 -54.05
N LYS A 2 -45.98 6.62 -53.87
CA LYS A 2 -46.91 7.24 -52.91
C LYS A 2 -46.63 6.98 -51.41
N LYS A 3 -46.57 7.90 -50.50
CA LYS A 3 -46.80 9.37 -50.33
C LYS A 3 -46.49 9.65 -48.84
N ILE A 4 -45.76 10.67 -48.46
CA ILE A 4 -46.21 11.96 -47.91
C ILE A 4 -47.00 11.81 -46.60
N GLY A 5 -46.45 12.49 -45.57
CA GLY A 5 -47.20 13.02 -44.43
C GLY A 5 -46.26 13.34 -43.27
N MET A 6 -45.75 14.47 -43.19
CA MET A 6 -46.23 15.74 -42.61
C MET A 6 -45.87 15.88 -41.13
N THR A 7 -44.88 16.70 -40.88
CA THR A 7 -44.62 17.66 -39.79
C THR A 7 -45.51 17.59 -38.56
N CYS A 8 -44.83 17.43 -37.39
CA CYS A 8 -45.21 18.09 -36.16
C CYS A 8 -43.96 18.62 -35.45
N LEU A 9 -43.84 19.94 -35.49
CA LEU A 9 -42.94 20.77 -34.75
C LEU A 9 -43.44 20.78 -33.30
N ALA A 10 -42.76 20.09 -32.40
CA ALA A 10 -42.96 20.24 -30.97
C ALA A 10 -41.66 20.74 -30.39
N GLY A 11 -41.65 22.04 -30.05
CA GLY A 11 -40.56 22.70 -29.37
C GLY A 11 -40.32 22.06 -28.00
N LEU A 12 -39.22 21.33 -27.86
CA LEU A 12 -38.66 20.99 -26.55
C LEU A 12 -37.96 22.22 -26.01
N LEU A 13 -38.64 22.93 -25.11
CA LEU A 13 -37.98 23.83 -24.15
C LEU A 13 -36.97 22.98 -23.36
N LEU A 14 -35.71 23.06 -23.72
CA LEU A 14 -34.59 22.68 -22.85
C LEU A 14 -34.54 23.68 -21.69
N LEU A 15 -35.28 23.36 -20.62
CA LEU A 15 -34.94 23.85 -19.30
C LEU A 15 -33.56 23.29 -18.99
N SER A 16 -32.54 24.08 -19.23
CA SER A 16 -31.23 23.93 -18.61
C SER A 16 -31.43 24.13 -17.11
N LEU A 17 -31.74 23.07 -16.39
CA LEU A 17 -31.42 22.98 -14.99
C LEU A 17 -29.89 23.03 -14.90
N SER A 18 -29.38 24.25 -14.70
CA SER A 18 -28.08 24.45 -14.10
C SER A 18 -28.18 23.87 -12.68
N THR A 19 -27.94 22.58 -12.55
CA THR A 19 -27.52 22.03 -11.27
C THR A 19 -26.21 22.74 -10.99
N GLU A 20 -26.25 23.72 -10.10
CA GLU A 20 -25.05 24.14 -9.40
C GLU A 20 -24.42 22.84 -8.89
N CYS A 21 -23.33 22.46 -9.52
CA CYS A 21 -22.51 21.33 -9.07
C CYS A 21 -21.83 21.81 -7.78
N ALA A 22 -22.58 21.75 -6.67
CA ALA A 22 -21.98 21.93 -5.37
C ALA A 22 -20.82 20.94 -5.30
N ALA A 23 -19.62 21.42 -5.12
CA ALA A 23 -18.43 20.58 -5.01
C ALA A 23 -18.72 19.45 -4.00
N LYS A 24 -18.54 18.21 -4.42
CA LYS A 24 -18.82 17.06 -3.58
C LYS A 24 -17.96 17.16 -2.32
N GLN A 25 -18.60 17.39 -1.19
CA GLN A 25 -17.91 17.35 0.10
C GLN A 25 -17.65 15.90 0.48
N TRP A 26 -16.37 15.54 0.63
CA TRP A 26 -15.93 14.20 0.95
C TRP A 26 -15.93 13.98 2.46
N SER A 27 -16.75 13.06 2.95
CA SER A 27 -16.64 12.57 4.33
C SER A 27 -15.40 11.69 4.50
N LEU A 28 -14.97 11.47 5.74
CA LEU A 28 -13.88 10.53 6.03
C LEU A 28 -14.17 9.14 5.45
N ARG A 29 -15.41 8.68 5.58
CA ARG A 29 -15.85 7.39 5.04
C ARG A 29 -15.80 7.35 3.51
N ASP A 30 -16.26 8.42 2.84
CA ASP A 30 -16.16 8.49 1.37
C ASP A 30 -14.70 8.42 0.90
N CYS A 31 -13.79 9.10 1.61
CA CYS A 31 -12.35 9.05 1.31
C CYS A 31 -11.79 7.63 1.48
N ILE A 32 -12.18 6.95 2.57
CA ILE A 32 -11.77 5.58 2.84
C ILE A 32 -12.28 4.63 1.76
N ASP A 33 -13.58 4.63 1.49
CA ASP A 33 -14.20 3.73 0.52
C ASP A 33 -13.62 3.94 -0.88
N TYR A 34 -13.41 5.19 -1.26
CA TYR A 34 -12.80 5.52 -2.55
C TYR A 34 -11.33 5.07 -2.64
N ALA A 35 -10.53 5.28 -1.58
CA ALA A 35 -9.14 4.84 -1.55
C ALA A 35 -9.02 3.31 -1.61
N LEU A 36 -9.87 2.58 -0.88
CA LEU A 36 -9.88 1.11 -0.92
C LEU A 36 -10.20 0.56 -2.31
N ALA A 37 -10.99 1.29 -3.10
CA ALA A 37 -11.31 0.91 -4.47
C ALA A 37 -10.24 1.31 -5.49
N ASN A 38 -9.63 2.48 -5.35
CA ASN A 38 -8.84 3.12 -6.41
C ASN A 38 -7.34 3.26 -6.11
N ASN A 39 -6.90 3.09 -4.86
CA ASN A 39 -5.50 3.30 -4.51
C ASN A 39 -4.57 2.29 -5.21
N ILE A 40 -3.58 2.81 -5.94
CA ILE A 40 -2.65 2.01 -6.76
C ILE A 40 -1.83 1.03 -5.90
N LYS A 41 -1.45 1.41 -4.66
CA LYS A 41 -0.71 0.50 -3.76
C LYS A 41 -1.54 -0.74 -3.42
N LEU A 42 -2.85 -0.55 -3.17
CA LEU A 42 -3.79 -1.65 -2.91
C LEU A 42 -4.04 -2.51 -4.15
N GLN A 43 -4.17 -1.89 -5.32
CA GLN A 43 -4.30 -2.63 -6.58
C GLN A 43 -3.05 -3.49 -6.84
N LYS A 44 -1.84 -2.95 -6.61
CA LYS A 44 -0.60 -3.72 -6.71
C LYS A 44 -0.54 -4.88 -5.72
N ALA A 45 -0.99 -4.68 -4.48
CA ALA A 45 -1.06 -5.74 -3.48
C ALA A 45 -2.04 -6.86 -3.89
N LYS A 46 -3.18 -6.52 -4.48
CA LYS A 46 -4.12 -7.50 -5.07
C LYS A 46 -3.52 -8.26 -6.24
N ILE A 47 -2.76 -7.59 -7.12
CA ILE A 47 -2.05 -8.25 -8.23
C ILE A 47 -1.03 -9.26 -7.67
N GLN A 48 -0.35 -8.92 -6.58
CA GLN A 48 0.58 -9.84 -5.91
C GLN A 48 -0.14 -11.08 -5.35
N GLU A 49 -1.36 -10.91 -4.79
CA GLU A 49 -2.20 -12.04 -4.37
C GLU A 49 -2.57 -12.94 -5.57
N TYR A 50 -2.97 -12.35 -6.71
CA TYR A 50 -3.26 -13.13 -7.92
C TYR A 50 -2.03 -13.85 -8.45
N SER A 51 -0.85 -13.23 -8.40
CA SER A 51 0.41 -13.89 -8.74
C SER A 51 0.67 -15.11 -7.85
N ALA A 52 0.50 -14.97 -6.54
CA ALA A 52 0.65 -16.08 -5.60
C ALA A 52 -0.37 -17.21 -5.85
N LEU A 53 -1.59 -16.89 -6.29
CA LEU A 53 -2.59 -17.89 -6.71
C LEU A 53 -2.14 -18.68 -7.95
N GLU A 54 -1.48 -18.04 -8.92
CA GLU A 54 -0.90 -18.75 -10.07
C GLU A 54 0.26 -19.66 -9.64
N ASP A 55 1.10 -19.25 -8.66
CA ASP A 55 2.15 -20.09 -8.10
C ASP A 55 1.57 -21.35 -7.41
N VAL A 56 0.39 -21.24 -6.78
CA VAL A 56 -0.33 -22.41 -6.26
C VAL A 56 -0.74 -23.34 -7.40
N LYS A 57 -1.33 -22.83 -8.48
CA LYS A 57 -1.73 -23.64 -9.64
C LYS A 57 -0.51 -24.31 -10.26
N GLN A 58 0.59 -23.56 -10.44
CA GLN A 58 1.85 -24.11 -10.95
C GLN A 58 2.38 -25.24 -10.06
N SER A 59 2.39 -25.05 -8.73
CA SER A 59 2.84 -26.09 -7.79
C SER A 59 1.94 -27.33 -7.76
N GLN A 60 0.63 -27.14 -7.96
CA GLN A 60 -0.31 -28.24 -8.14
C GLN A 60 -0.05 -29.01 -9.45
N SER A 61 0.21 -28.29 -10.53
CA SER A 61 0.56 -28.88 -11.83
C SER A 61 1.87 -29.67 -11.78
N ALA A 62 2.80 -29.33 -10.88
CA ALA A 62 4.03 -30.09 -10.66
C ALA A 62 3.78 -31.50 -10.05
N LEU A 63 2.55 -31.81 -9.64
CA LEU A 63 2.11 -33.15 -9.25
C LEU A 63 1.65 -34.01 -10.44
N LEU A 64 1.47 -33.40 -11.61
CA LEU A 64 1.03 -34.06 -12.85
C LEU A 64 2.23 -34.33 -13.77
N PRO A 65 2.07 -35.23 -14.75
CA PRO A 65 3.11 -35.45 -15.76
C PRO A 65 3.28 -34.23 -16.67
N SER A 66 4.51 -33.97 -17.07
CA SER A 66 4.84 -33.02 -18.15
C SER A 66 4.99 -33.75 -19.46
N LEU A 67 4.62 -33.13 -20.57
CA LEU A 67 4.76 -33.64 -21.92
C LEU A 67 5.52 -32.62 -22.75
N ASN A 68 6.63 -33.08 -23.38
CA ASN A 68 7.48 -32.24 -24.20
C ASN A 68 7.64 -32.87 -25.59
N LEU A 69 7.39 -32.11 -26.65
CA LEU A 69 7.76 -32.42 -28.00
C LEU A 69 9.06 -31.68 -28.35
N SER A 70 10.06 -32.41 -28.77
CA SER A 70 11.31 -31.82 -29.23
C SER A 70 11.71 -32.36 -30.60
N THR A 71 12.31 -31.51 -31.40
CA THR A 71 12.94 -31.88 -32.67
C THR A 71 14.28 -31.18 -32.75
N SER A 72 15.29 -31.87 -33.18
CA SER A 72 16.56 -31.29 -33.58
C SER A 72 16.92 -31.66 -35.01
N GLN A 73 17.57 -30.73 -35.68
CA GLN A 73 18.13 -30.92 -37.05
C GLN A 73 19.59 -30.49 -36.95
N ASP A 74 20.45 -31.47 -37.07
CA ASP A 74 21.87 -31.26 -36.93
C ASP A 74 22.58 -31.43 -38.28
N VAL A 75 23.44 -30.50 -38.64
CA VAL A 75 24.34 -30.57 -39.80
C VAL A 75 25.73 -30.85 -39.24
N ASN A 76 26.31 -31.96 -39.67
CA ASN A 76 27.63 -32.36 -39.24
C ASN A 76 28.59 -32.29 -40.43
N TYR A 77 29.76 -31.69 -40.20
CA TYR A 77 30.86 -31.66 -41.19
C TYR A 77 32.06 -32.38 -40.57
N THR A 78 32.50 -33.46 -41.24
CA THR A 78 33.68 -34.25 -40.85
C THR A 78 34.77 -34.03 -41.88
N PRO A 79 35.75 -33.15 -41.61
CA PRO A 79 36.77 -32.77 -42.62
C PRO A 79 37.72 -33.94 -43.00
N TRP A 80 37.92 -34.87 -42.07
CA TRP A 80 38.77 -36.08 -42.26
C TRP A 80 37.99 -37.34 -41.92
N PRO A 81 37.09 -37.82 -42.79
CA PRO A 81 36.39 -39.09 -42.56
C PRO A 81 37.37 -40.24 -42.55
N GLN A 82 37.34 -41.09 -41.54
CA GLN A 82 38.19 -42.30 -41.50
C GLN A 82 37.73 -43.27 -42.55
N GLN A 83 38.63 -43.66 -43.47
CA GLN A 83 38.34 -44.70 -44.42
C GLN A 83 38.21 -46.04 -43.71
N GLY A 84 37.14 -46.78 -44.00
CA GLY A 84 36.91 -48.11 -43.42
C GLY A 84 36.10 -48.18 -42.14
N ARG A 85 35.49 -47.09 -41.68
CA ARG A 85 34.53 -47.13 -40.60
C ARG A 85 33.16 -47.62 -41.14
N ALA A 86 32.84 -48.88 -40.90
CA ALA A 86 31.51 -49.39 -41.25
C ALA A 86 30.45 -48.80 -40.31
N THR A 87 29.52 -48.07 -40.82
CA THR A 87 28.28 -47.65 -40.14
C THR A 87 27.13 -48.51 -40.62
N VAL A 88 26.37 -49.06 -39.72
CA VAL A 88 25.13 -49.76 -40.04
C VAL A 88 24.00 -48.76 -40.05
N ALA A 89 23.49 -48.42 -41.19
CA ALA A 89 22.29 -47.60 -41.38
C ALA A 89 21.23 -48.45 -42.07
N ASP A 90 20.04 -48.55 -41.50
CA ASP A 90 18.89 -49.33 -42.02
C ASP A 90 19.18 -50.81 -42.37
N GLY A 91 20.09 -51.45 -41.65
CA GLY A 91 20.47 -52.83 -41.84
C GLY A 91 21.53 -53.04 -42.96
N TYR A 92 22.04 -52.00 -43.60
CA TYR A 92 23.13 -52.06 -44.56
C TYR A 92 24.45 -51.55 -43.99
N VAL A 93 25.55 -52.14 -44.43
CA VAL A 93 26.90 -51.68 -44.04
C VAL A 93 27.36 -50.63 -45.02
N GLN A 94 27.40 -49.37 -44.60
CA GLN A 94 28.00 -48.27 -45.36
C GLN A 94 29.48 -48.16 -45.04
N SER A 95 30.33 -48.19 -46.08
CA SER A 95 31.79 -48.13 -45.94
C SER A 95 32.39 -46.74 -46.07
N SER A 96 31.58 -45.71 -46.44
CA SER A 96 32.01 -44.33 -46.56
C SER A 96 31.04 -43.40 -45.78
N VAL A 97 31.58 -42.41 -45.14
CA VAL A 97 30.80 -41.35 -44.47
C VAL A 97 30.92 -40.08 -45.29
N ASP A 98 29.80 -39.50 -45.65
CA ASP A 98 29.80 -38.17 -46.33
C ASP A 98 30.49 -37.13 -45.42
N LYS A 99 31.27 -36.23 -46.06
CA LYS A 99 31.88 -35.10 -45.30
C LYS A 99 30.85 -34.21 -44.65
N VAL A 100 29.69 -34.03 -45.25
CA VAL A 100 28.56 -33.27 -44.72
C VAL A 100 27.35 -34.21 -44.66
N TYR A 101 26.77 -34.36 -43.51
CA TYR A 101 25.53 -35.13 -43.34
C TYR A 101 24.55 -34.44 -42.37
N TYR A 102 23.28 -34.69 -42.56
CA TYR A 102 22.19 -34.13 -41.80
C TYR A 102 21.55 -35.21 -40.96
N ASN A 103 21.30 -34.92 -39.66
CA ASN A 103 20.55 -35.79 -38.78
C ASN A 103 19.33 -35.04 -38.23
N GLY A 104 18.19 -35.69 -38.29
CA GLY A 104 16.96 -35.23 -37.64
C GLY A 104 16.60 -36.13 -36.46
N SER A 105 16.27 -35.58 -35.33
CA SER A 105 15.66 -36.33 -34.24
C SER A 105 14.31 -35.71 -33.85
N TYR A 106 13.36 -36.54 -33.53
CA TYR A 106 12.01 -36.19 -33.17
C TYR A 106 11.62 -37.00 -31.95
N SER A 107 11.21 -36.32 -30.85
CA SER A 107 10.84 -37.01 -29.63
C SER A 107 9.66 -36.37 -28.93
N LEU A 108 8.73 -37.18 -28.47
CA LEU A 108 7.65 -36.77 -27.57
C LEU A 108 7.87 -37.53 -26.28
N MET A 109 8.19 -36.82 -25.18
CA MET A 109 8.57 -37.38 -23.90
C MET A 109 7.63 -36.87 -22.79
N GLY A 110 7.06 -37.81 -22.06
CA GLY A 110 6.30 -37.58 -20.83
C GLY A 110 7.17 -37.88 -19.62
N ASN A 111 7.22 -36.98 -18.66
CA ASN A 111 7.94 -37.16 -17.41
C ASN A 111 7.02 -36.90 -16.23
N TRP A 112 7.00 -37.78 -15.24
CA TRP A 112 6.18 -37.63 -14.04
C TRP A 112 6.97 -38.00 -12.79
N THR A 113 7.14 -37.03 -11.89
CA THR A 113 7.69 -37.31 -10.55
C THR A 113 6.56 -37.77 -9.65
N VAL A 114 6.43 -39.06 -9.47
CA VAL A 114 5.36 -39.68 -8.65
C VAL A 114 5.57 -39.43 -7.16
N TRP A 115 6.85 -39.51 -6.71
CA TRP A 115 7.21 -39.29 -5.31
C TRP A 115 8.63 -38.73 -5.18
N ASN A 116 8.81 -37.74 -4.30
CA ASN A 116 10.08 -37.08 -4.01
C ASN A 116 10.18 -36.68 -2.54
N GLY A 117 9.86 -37.60 -1.63
CA GLY A 117 9.88 -37.31 -0.19
C GLY A 117 8.82 -36.27 0.23
N ASN A 118 7.70 -36.19 -0.49
CA ASN A 118 6.64 -35.19 -0.32
C ASN A 118 7.07 -33.73 -0.59
N LYS A 119 8.21 -33.49 -1.25
CA LYS A 119 8.69 -32.16 -1.59
C LYS A 119 7.63 -31.35 -2.36
N ASN A 120 7.10 -31.91 -3.46
CA ASN A 120 6.09 -31.24 -4.27
C ASN A 120 4.80 -30.95 -3.49
N ARG A 121 4.33 -31.90 -2.67
CA ARG A 121 3.15 -31.71 -1.82
C ARG A 121 3.35 -30.61 -0.78
N ASN A 122 4.54 -30.53 -0.18
CA ASN A 122 4.87 -29.47 0.78
C ASN A 122 5.04 -28.11 0.08
N ASN A 123 5.53 -28.06 -1.16
CA ASN A 123 5.58 -26.84 -1.96
C ASN A 123 4.17 -26.30 -2.25
N VAL A 124 3.19 -27.17 -2.57
CA VAL A 124 1.78 -26.73 -2.70
C VAL A 124 1.27 -26.10 -1.41
N LYS A 125 1.61 -26.66 -0.24
CA LYS A 125 1.23 -26.08 1.05
C LYS A 125 1.93 -24.74 1.28
N LEU A 126 3.22 -24.64 0.97
CA LEU A 126 3.99 -23.40 1.05
C LEU A 126 3.36 -22.28 0.20
N ASN A 127 3.03 -22.59 -1.06
CA ASN A 127 2.43 -21.61 -1.95
C ASN A 127 1.02 -21.20 -1.50
N LYS A 128 0.25 -22.12 -0.86
CA LYS A 128 -1.03 -21.75 -0.23
C LYS A 128 -0.84 -20.77 0.94
N LEU A 129 0.18 -20.98 1.78
CA LEU A 129 0.51 -20.02 2.84
C LEU A 129 0.98 -18.70 2.26
N ALA A 130 1.73 -18.71 1.14
CA ALA A 130 2.16 -17.49 0.46
C ALA A 130 0.98 -16.66 -0.06
N VAL A 131 -0.11 -17.29 -0.52
CA VAL A 131 -1.36 -16.58 -0.87
C VAL A 131 -1.95 -15.89 0.35
N GLU A 132 -2.02 -16.59 1.49
CA GLU A 132 -2.57 -16.01 2.71
C GLU A 132 -1.68 -14.87 3.25
N GLN A 133 -0.36 -15.01 3.13
CA GLN A 133 0.58 -13.93 3.43
C GLN A 133 0.34 -12.72 2.52
N ALA A 134 0.18 -12.91 1.22
CA ALA A 134 -0.12 -11.82 0.28
C ALA A 134 -1.44 -11.10 0.61
N ARG A 135 -2.47 -11.83 1.09
CA ARG A 135 -3.71 -11.23 1.59
C ARG A 135 -3.48 -10.35 2.81
N LEU A 136 -2.71 -10.85 3.77
CA LEU A 136 -2.40 -10.11 4.99
C LEU A 136 -1.51 -8.89 4.69
N ASP A 137 -0.61 -8.98 3.71
CA ASP A 137 0.17 -7.84 3.22
C ASP A 137 -0.73 -6.78 2.56
N SER A 138 -1.73 -7.23 1.80
CA SER A 138 -2.75 -6.33 1.23
C SER A 138 -3.56 -5.64 2.33
N ALA A 139 -3.98 -6.37 3.37
CA ALA A 139 -4.69 -5.82 4.52
C ALA A 139 -3.81 -4.84 5.33
N THR A 140 -2.51 -5.15 5.50
CA THR A 140 -1.54 -4.25 6.15
C THR A 140 -1.39 -2.96 5.34
N THR A 141 -1.32 -3.07 4.01
CA THR A 141 -1.26 -1.91 3.11
C THR A 141 -2.54 -1.07 3.21
N ALA A 142 -3.71 -1.72 3.28
CA ALA A 142 -4.98 -1.04 3.47
C ALA A 142 -4.99 -0.25 4.78
N ASN A 143 -4.60 -0.87 5.89
CA ASN A 143 -4.52 -0.21 7.19
C ASN A 143 -3.60 1.02 7.16
N SER A 144 -2.43 0.91 6.51
CA SER A 144 -1.52 2.04 6.36
C SER A 144 -2.13 3.20 5.55
N VAL A 145 -2.91 2.90 4.51
CA VAL A 145 -3.63 3.92 3.73
C VAL A 145 -4.72 4.57 4.57
N LEU A 146 -5.47 3.78 5.35
CA LEU A 146 -6.51 4.28 6.26
C LEU A 146 -5.93 5.23 7.31
N GLU A 147 -4.82 4.86 7.94
CA GLU A 147 -4.12 5.71 8.93
C GLU A 147 -3.69 7.05 8.31
N GLN A 148 -3.12 7.03 7.09
CA GLN A 148 -2.70 8.25 6.39
C GLN A 148 -3.90 9.13 6.01
N ILE A 149 -5.02 8.55 5.57
CA ILE A 149 -6.25 9.29 5.26
C ILE A 149 -6.78 9.98 6.52
N ALA A 150 -6.89 9.26 7.63
CA ALA A 150 -7.40 9.82 8.88
C ALA A 150 -6.52 10.98 9.39
N GLN A 151 -5.20 10.82 9.34
CA GLN A 151 -4.26 11.88 9.72
C GLN A 151 -4.43 13.13 8.85
N LEU A 152 -4.46 12.96 7.52
CA LEU A 152 -4.63 14.10 6.60
C LEU A 152 -6.01 14.73 6.74
N TYR A 153 -7.05 13.93 6.93
CA TYR A 153 -8.42 14.43 7.09
C TYR A 153 -8.54 15.32 8.34
N VAL A 154 -8.05 14.85 9.48
CA VAL A 154 -8.03 15.64 10.73
C VAL A 154 -7.16 16.89 10.60
N GLN A 155 -6.02 16.81 9.87
CA GLN A 155 -5.17 17.98 9.60
C GLN A 155 -5.88 19.02 8.74
N ILE A 156 -6.71 18.60 7.77
CA ILE A 156 -7.54 19.49 6.97
C ILE A 156 -8.62 20.16 7.83
N LEU A 157 -9.30 19.39 8.69
CA LEU A 157 -10.31 19.93 9.62
C LEU A 157 -9.70 20.99 10.55
N TYR A 158 -8.56 20.67 11.17
CA TYR A 158 -7.81 21.61 11.99
C TYR A 158 -7.46 22.88 11.21
N SER A 159 -6.91 22.74 9.98
CA SER A 159 -6.49 23.87 9.16
C SER A 159 -7.67 24.76 8.75
N ASN A 160 -8.82 24.17 8.45
CA ASN A 160 -10.04 24.94 8.14
C ASN A 160 -10.50 25.82 9.31
N GLU A 161 -10.51 25.25 10.52
CA GLU A 161 -10.93 25.99 11.71
C GLU A 161 -9.89 27.04 12.11
N ALA A 162 -8.60 26.71 12.00
CA ALA A 162 -7.50 27.66 12.24
C ALA A 162 -7.54 28.88 11.30
N ILE A 163 -7.94 28.70 10.03
CA ILE A 163 -8.14 29.80 9.09
C ILE A 163 -9.27 30.72 9.58
N SER A 164 -10.36 30.16 10.11
CA SER A 164 -11.48 30.96 10.63
C SER A 164 -11.05 31.81 11.82
N VAL A 165 -10.24 31.25 12.74
CA VAL A 165 -9.64 31.98 13.87
C VAL A 165 -8.71 33.11 13.38
N THR A 166 -7.88 32.83 12.36
CA THR A 166 -6.95 33.82 11.80
C THR A 166 -7.69 34.92 11.08
N LYS A 167 -8.79 34.63 10.38
CA LYS A 167 -9.65 35.64 9.73
C LYS A 167 -10.33 36.57 10.74
N GLU A 168 -10.79 36.04 11.87
CA GLU A 168 -11.35 36.89 12.95
C GLU A 168 -10.26 37.75 13.59
N SER A 169 -9.03 37.21 13.75
CA SER A 169 -7.87 38.01 14.16
C SER A 169 -7.56 39.18 13.20
N LEU A 170 -7.59 38.93 11.90
CA LEU A 170 -7.41 39.99 10.89
C LEU A 170 -8.50 41.08 10.99
N LYS A 171 -9.77 40.69 11.10
CA LYS A 171 -10.89 41.62 11.25
C LYS A 171 -10.72 42.49 12.51
N THR A 172 -10.21 41.89 13.58
CA THR A 172 -9.86 42.63 14.80
C THR A 172 -8.73 43.65 14.54
N SER A 173 -7.67 43.27 13.82
CA SER A 173 -6.58 44.17 13.45
C SER A 173 -7.03 45.31 12.53
N GLN A 174 -7.88 45.01 11.56
CA GLN A 174 -8.48 46.04 10.68
C GLN A 174 -9.29 47.09 11.49
N THR A 175 -10.07 46.60 12.45
CA THR A 175 -10.85 47.48 13.34
C THR A 175 -9.92 48.33 14.20
N ASN A 176 -8.85 47.77 14.73
CA ASN A 176 -7.88 48.51 15.55
C ASN A 176 -7.08 49.53 14.72
N GLU A 177 -6.67 49.18 13.50
CA GLU A 177 -6.00 50.13 12.59
C GLU A 177 -6.93 51.29 12.22
N GLN A 178 -8.20 51.00 11.88
CA GLN A 178 -9.15 52.07 11.55
C GLN A 178 -9.37 53.00 12.75
N ARG A 179 -9.49 52.49 13.94
CA ARG A 179 -9.56 53.25 15.19
C ARG A 179 -8.28 54.09 15.39
N GLY A 180 -7.11 53.50 15.18
CA GLY A 180 -5.82 54.17 15.25
C GLY A 180 -5.74 55.34 14.29
N LYS A 181 -6.22 55.24 13.06
CA LYS A 181 -6.31 56.33 12.07
C LYS A 181 -7.12 57.50 12.65
N THR A 182 -8.32 57.24 13.16
CA THR A 182 -9.16 58.25 13.78
C THR A 182 -8.49 58.92 14.99
N MET A 183 -7.80 58.15 15.82
CA MET A 183 -7.07 58.69 17.00
C MET A 183 -5.89 59.57 16.61
N VAL A 184 -5.18 59.27 15.53
CA VAL A 184 -4.11 60.15 15.00
C VAL A 184 -4.67 61.45 14.43
N GLU A 185 -5.80 61.41 13.70
CA GLU A 185 -6.49 62.57 13.16
C GLU A 185 -6.90 63.56 14.25
N VAL A 186 -7.37 63.05 15.42
CA VAL A 186 -7.74 63.89 16.58
C VAL A 186 -6.59 64.13 17.57
N GLY A 187 -5.36 63.75 17.21
CA GLY A 187 -4.16 64.00 18.01
C GLY A 187 -4.02 63.17 19.29
N LYS A 188 -4.78 62.11 19.44
CA LYS A 188 -4.76 61.19 20.61
C LYS A 188 -3.81 60.00 20.49
N MET A 189 -3.19 59.80 19.32
CA MET A 189 -2.24 58.71 19.06
C MET A 189 -1.08 59.21 18.19
N SER A 190 0.10 58.65 18.40
CA SER A 190 1.26 58.93 17.57
C SER A 190 1.19 58.23 16.19
N ARG A 191 1.84 58.79 15.17
CA ARG A 191 2.00 58.12 13.86
C ARG A 191 2.80 56.81 13.97
N ALA A 192 3.70 56.71 14.95
CA ALA A 192 4.47 55.49 15.20
C ALA A 192 3.57 54.36 15.70
N ASP A 193 2.63 54.62 16.61
CA ASP A 193 1.65 53.64 17.09
C ASP A 193 0.71 53.19 15.99
N LEU A 194 0.25 54.11 15.12
CA LEU A 194 -0.54 53.72 13.94
C LEU A 194 0.25 52.84 12.99
N ALA A 195 1.53 53.15 12.76
CA ALA A 195 2.38 52.30 11.92
C ALA A 195 2.52 50.87 12.49
N GLN A 196 2.56 50.69 13.83
CA GLN A 196 2.55 49.36 14.46
C GLN A 196 1.23 48.60 14.22
N LEU A 197 0.08 49.27 14.33
CA LEU A 197 -1.23 48.67 14.04
C LEU A 197 -1.34 48.27 12.56
N THR A 198 -0.83 49.08 11.66
CA THR A 198 -0.79 48.77 10.21
C THR A 198 0.12 47.58 9.93
N ALA A 199 1.29 47.49 10.59
CA ALA A 199 2.20 46.35 10.46
C ALA A 199 1.54 45.06 10.97
N GLN A 200 0.84 45.12 12.12
CA GLN A 200 0.12 43.95 12.65
C GLN A 200 -0.97 43.47 11.70
N ARG A 201 -1.78 44.36 11.13
CA ARG A 201 -2.78 43.99 10.12
C ARG A 201 -2.14 43.27 8.91
N ALA A 202 -1.03 43.82 8.40
CA ALA A 202 -0.32 43.22 7.28
C ALA A 202 0.25 41.83 7.62
N GLN A 203 0.71 41.67 8.86
CA GLN A 203 1.18 40.34 9.35
C GLN A 203 0.04 39.35 9.47
N ASP A 204 -1.15 39.76 9.92
CA ASP A 204 -2.32 38.87 9.97
C ASP A 204 -2.82 38.49 8.57
N GLU A 205 -2.75 39.43 7.57
CA GLU A 205 -3.03 39.09 6.16
C GLU A 205 -2.05 38.06 5.62
N TYR A 206 -0.76 38.19 5.91
CA TYR A 206 0.26 37.22 5.53
C TYR A 206 -0.03 35.86 6.16
N ALA A 207 -0.39 35.80 7.45
CA ALA A 207 -0.70 34.57 8.15
C ALA A 207 -1.91 33.84 7.55
N ILE A 208 -2.92 34.53 7.03
CA ILE A 208 -4.05 33.92 6.32
C ILE A 208 -3.58 33.25 5.03
N VAL A 209 -2.77 33.95 4.22
CA VAL A 209 -2.25 33.42 2.96
C VAL A 209 -1.45 32.13 3.22
N GLU A 210 -0.62 32.13 4.26
CA GLU A 210 0.15 30.93 4.67
C GLU A 210 -0.78 29.80 5.13
N ALA A 211 -1.77 30.06 5.97
CA ALA A 211 -2.73 29.07 6.44
C ALA A 211 -3.56 28.48 5.29
N GLU A 212 -4.03 29.31 4.35
CA GLU A 212 -4.75 28.84 3.16
C GLU A 212 -3.86 28.03 2.20
N SER A 213 -2.57 28.39 2.11
CA SER A 213 -1.59 27.59 1.34
C SER A 213 -1.37 26.21 1.96
N ASN A 214 -1.23 26.14 3.29
CA ASN A 214 -1.09 24.90 4.02
C ASN A 214 -2.32 24.00 3.85
N LEU A 215 -3.54 24.55 3.97
CA LEU A 215 -4.78 23.84 3.72
C LEU A 215 -4.83 23.25 2.31
N ARG A 216 -4.49 24.05 1.29
CA ARG A 216 -4.42 23.56 -0.11
C ARG A 216 -3.41 22.43 -0.26
N ASN A 217 -2.27 22.51 0.42
CA ASN A 217 -1.27 21.45 0.37
C ASN A 217 -1.77 20.14 1.03
N TYR A 218 -2.46 20.20 2.16
CA TYR A 218 -3.07 18.99 2.79
C TYR A 218 -4.17 18.40 1.91
N LYS A 219 -5.03 19.23 1.30
CA LYS A 219 -6.03 18.75 0.33
C LYS A 219 -5.35 18.09 -0.88
N ARG A 220 -4.24 18.66 -1.39
CA ARG A 220 -3.46 18.07 -2.48
C ARG A 220 -2.89 16.69 -2.08
N GLN A 221 -2.32 16.56 -0.87
CA GLN A 221 -1.80 15.29 -0.37
C GLN A 221 -2.92 14.24 -0.23
N LEU A 222 -4.10 14.64 0.23
CA LEU A 222 -5.25 13.74 0.31
C LEU A 222 -5.72 13.31 -1.10
N LYS A 223 -5.84 14.25 -2.06
CA LYS A 223 -6.14 13.93 -3.48
C LYS A 223 -5.12 12.93 -4.04
N GLU A 224 -3.83 13.13 -3.79
CA GLU A 224 -2.76 12.23 -4.22
C GLU A 224 -2.94 10.82 -3.62
N LEU A 225 -3.27 10.71 -2.33
CA LEU A 225 -3.52 9.43 -1.67
C LEU A 225 -4.77 8.73 -2.22
N LEU A 226 -5.81 9.49 -2.57
CA LEU A 226 -7.02 9.03 -3.22
C LEU A 226 -6.84 8.75 -4.72
N GLN A 227 -5.70 9.13 -5.32
CA GLN A 227 -5.45 9.05 -6.77
C GLN A 227 -6.41 9.89 -7.62
N ILE A 228 -6.86 11.03 -7.08
CA ILE A 228 -7.73 11.97 -7.81
C ILE A 228 -6.83 12.96 -8.56
N THR A 229 -6.90 12.96 -9.89
CA THR A 229 -6.13 13.84 -10.79
C THR A 229 -7.01 14.91 -11.49
N SER A 230 -8.32 14.92 -11.21
CA SER A 230 -9.22 15.93 -11.79
C SER A 230 -8.96 17.33 -11.21
N ASP A 231 -9.19 18.35 -12.04
CA ASP A 231 -9.14 19.77 -11.63
C ASP A 231 -10.39 20.22 -10.86
N GLU A 232 -11.33 19.31 -10.62
CA GLU A 232 -12.55 19.62 -9.86
C GLU A 232 -12.21 20.06 -8.43
N ASP A 233 -12.99 21.00 -7.93
CA ASP A 233 -12.88 21.48 -6.56
C ASP A 233 -13.09 20.31 -5.60
N PHE A 234 -12.03 20.04 -4.85
CA PHE A 234 -12.02 19.00 -3.83
C PHE A 234 -12.13 19.62 -2.44
N ASP A 235 -13.20 19.31 -1.75
CA ASP A 235 -13.39 19.73 -0.37
C ASP A 235 -13.82 18.56 0.53
N VAL A 236 -13.50 18.66 1.82
CA VAL A 236 -13.89 17.68 2.81
C VAL A 236 -15.08 18.18 3.62
N ALA A 237 -15.97 17.26 3.97
CA ALA A 237 -17.05 17.56 4.88
C ALA A 237 -16.47 17.90 6.26
N VAL A 238 -16.92 19.01 6.84
CA VAL A 238 -16.53 19.42 8.18
C VAL A 238 -17.62 18.92 9.15
N PRO A 239 -17.42 17.79 9.83
CA PRO A 239 -18.37 17.33 10.83
C PRO A 239 -18.35 18.29 12.03
N SER A 240 -19.48 18.41 12.73
CA SER A 240 -19.53 19.13 13.99
C SER A 240 -18.70 18.36 15.04
N THR A 241 -17.48 18.82 15.29
CA THR A 241 -16.63 18.26 16.37
C THR A 241 -17.01 18.91 17.68
N THR A 242 -17.46 18.12 18.63
CA THR A 242 -17.75 18.59 19.98
C THR A 242 -16.52 18.46 20.89
N ASP A 243 -16.47 19.25 21.94
CA ASP A 243 -15.41 19.14 22.95
C ASP A 243 -15.46 17.79 23.67
N ASP A 244 -16.65 17.19 23.77
CA ASP A 244 -16.84 15.86 24.39
C ASP A 244 -16.09 14.77 23.63
N MET A 245 -15.99 14.85 22.30
CA MET A 245 -15.22 13.90 21.50
C MET A 245 -13.72 13.93 21.85
N ALA A 246 -13.18 15.11 22.15
CA ALA A 246 -11.78 15.24 22.57
C ALA A 246 -11.56 14.77 24.03
N LEU A 247 -12.62 14.70 24.82
CA LEU A 247 -12.60 14.31 26.24
C LEU A 247 -13.09 12.90 26.52
N GLU A 248 -13.37 12.11 25.47
CA GLU A 248 -13.71 10.69 25.62
C GLU A 248 -12.65 9.95 26.43
N ALA A 249 -13.07 8.90 27.14
CA ALA A 249 -12.17 8.12 27.98
C ALA A 249 -11.09 7.42 27.15
N VAL A 250 -9.83 7.64 27.48
CA VAL A 250 -8.72 6.94 26.83
C VAL A 250 -8.74 5.47 27.28
N PRO A 251 -8.81 4.49 26.36
CA PRO A 251 -8.76 3.08 26.71
C PRO A 251 -7.42 2.71 27.37
N THR A 252 -7.37 1.60 28.10
CA THR A 252 -6.11 1.18 28.70
C THR A 252 -5.13 0.69 27.63
N LEU A 253 -3.85 1.00 27.80
CA LEU A 253 -2.80 0.57 26.85
C LEU A 253 -2.82 -0.95 26.64
N ASN A 254 -3.00 -1.71 27.73
CA ASN A 254 -2.96 -3.17 27.69
C ASN A 254 -4.15 -3.77 26.92
N ASP A 255 -5.35 -3.19 27.05
CA ASP A 255 -6.53 -3.69 26.34
C ASP A 255 -6.39 -3.47 24.84
N VAL A 256 -5.93 -2.29 24.41
CA VAL A 256 -5.66 -1.98 23.00
C VAL A 256 -4.59 -2.91 22.45
N TYR A 257 -3.48 -3.09 23.16
CA TYR A 257 -2.39 -3.96 22.71
C TYR A 257 -2.82 -5.42 22.57
N THR A 258 -3.53 -5.95 23.57
CA THR A 258 -4.00 -7.36 23.54
C THR A 258 -4.96 -7.60 22.38
N ALA A 259 -5.92 -6.70 22.16
CA ALA A 259 -6.83 -6.78 21.02
C ALA A 259 -6.07 -6.70 19.67
N SER A 260 -5.09 -5.80 19.58
CA SER A 260 -4.27 -5.63 18.40
C SER A 260 -3.45 -6.87 18.05
N LEU A 261 -2.89 -7.58 19.03
CA LEU A 261 -2.12 -8.82 18.82
C LEU A 261 -2.93 -9.93 18.13
N GLU A 262 -4.26 -9.93 18.32
CA GLU A 262 -5.16 -10.92 17.71
C GLU A 262 -5.66 -10.48 16.34
N GLN A 263 -5.86 -9.17 16.13
CA GLN A 263 -6.55 -8.66 14.95
C GLN A 263 -5.61 -8.19 13.85
N ARG A 264 -4.44 -7.61 14.21
CA ARG A 264 -3.57 -6.94 13.23
C ARG A 264 -2.97 -7.89 12.21
N PRO A 265 -3.11 -7.59 10.90
CA PRO A 265 -2.67 -8.47 9.83
C PRO A 265 -1.15 -8.68 9.81
N GLU A 266 -0.34 -7.69 10.20
CA GLU A 266 1.12 -7.80 10.28
C GLU A 266 1.59 -8.83 11.31
N ILE A 267 0.85 -9.01 12.42
CA ILE A 267 1.15 -10.03 13.43
C ILE A 267 0.73 -11.42 12.92
N LYS A 268 -0.43 -11.51 12.27
CA LYS A 268 -0.89 -12.76 11.65
C LYS A 268 0.09 -13.22 10.57
N ASN A 269 0.58 -12.29 9.74
CA ASN A 269 1.55 -12.57 8.70
C ASN A 269 2.88 -13.09 9.27
N ALA A 270 3.40 -12.48 10.33
CA ALA A 270 4.61 -12.96 11.00
C ALA A 270 4.43 -14.38 11.57
N LYS A 271 3.26 -14.71 12.13
CA LYS A 271 2.92 -16.08 12.57
C LYS A 271 2.90 -17.08 11.40
N LEU A 272 2.32 -16.71 10.26
CA LEU A 272 2.34 -17.54 9.05
C LEU A 272 3.77 -17.73 8.50
N GLY A 273 4.66 -16.75 8.65
CA GLY A 273 6.07 -16.87 8.32
C GLY A 273 6.75 -18.02 9.08
N ILE A 274 6.43 -18.19 10.36
CA ILE A 274 6.92 -19.30 11.19
C ILE A 274 6.38 -20.63 10.67
N GLU A 275 5.08 -20.73 10.38
CA GLU A 275 4.47 -21.94 9.83
C GLU A 275 5.06 -22.31 8.46
N SER A 276 5.25 -21.31 7.60
CA SER A 276 5.90 -21.46 6.29
C SER A 276 7.32 -22.02 6.45
N SER A 277 8.08 -21.53 7.44
CA SER A 277 9.44 -22.02 7.70
C SER A 277 9.47 -23.47 8.15
N ASP A 278 8.45 -23.97 8.89
CA ASP A 278 8.34 -25.38 9.26
C ASP A 278 8.11 -26.28 8.03
N LEU A 279 7.33 -25.81 7.07
CA LEU A 279 7.20 -26.50 5.78
C LEU A 279 8.50 -26.44 4.98
N GLY A 280 9.20 -25.30 5.00
CA GLY A 280 10.52 -25.14 4.38
C GLY A 280 11.54 -26.14 4.91
N ILE A 281 11.54 -26.41 6.21
CA ILE A 281 12.37 -27.46 6.83
C ILE A 281 11.99 -28.84 6.30
N LYS A 282 10.68 -29.12 6.13
CA LYS A 282 10.21 -30.40 5.56
C LYS A 282 10.64 -30.55 4.10
N VAL A 283 10.54 -29.48 3.31
CA VAL A 283 11.02 -29.43 1.91
C VAL A 283 12.53 -29.69 1.84
N ALA A 284 13.32 -29.05 2.70
CA ALA A 284 14.75 -29.25 2.76
C ALA A 284 15.12 -30.71 3.14
N LYS A 285 14.41 -31.29 4.10
CA LYS A 285 14.61 -32.70 4.52
C LYS A 285 14.29 -33.71 3.41
N ALA A 286 13.37 -33.37 2.51
CA ALA A 286 13.00 -34.22 1.38
C ALA A 286 14.19 -34.52 0.43
N GLY A 287 15.23 -33.66 0.42
CA GLY A 287 16.46 -33.91 -0.34
C GLY A 287 17.23 -35.18 0.04
N ARG A 288 16.93 -35.82 1.20
CA ARG A 288 17.50 -37.10 1.60
C ARG A 288 16.62 -38.31 1.24
N MET A 289 15.39 -38.04 0.77
CA MET A 289 14.45 -39.09 0.45
C MET A 289 14.65 -39.58 -0.99
N PRO A 290 14.34 -40.81 -1.29
CA PRO A 290 14.33 -41.32 -2.66
C PRO A 290 13.38 -40.47 -3.54
N THR A 291 13.69 -40.40 -4.83
CA THR A 291 12.79 -39.82 -5.84
C THR A 291 12.37 -40.94 -6.78
N VAL A 292 11.07 -41.06 -7.03
CA VAL A 292 10.49 -42.03 -7.96
C VAL A 292 9.88 -41.22 -9.11
N SER A 293 10.39 -41.47 -10.31
CA SER A 293 9.91 -40.82 -11.55
C SER A 293 9.49 -41.89 -12.58
N LEU A 294 8.43 -41.60 -13.30
CA LEU A 294 8.01 -42.34 -14.48
C LEU A 294 8.36 -41.49 -15.71
N ASN A 295 8.88 -42.14 -16.73
CA ASN A 295 9.12 -41.57 -18.03
C ASN A 295 8.52 -42.49 -19.11
N ALA A 296 7.89 -41.90 -20.11
CA ALA A 296 7.39 -42.60 -21.27
C ALA A 296 7.48 -41.68 -22.49
N GLY A 297 7.78 -42.25 -23.63
CA GLY A 297 7.88 -41.42 -24.82
C GLY A 297 8.04 -42.21 -26.09
N VAL A 298 7.90 -41.48 -27.18
CA VAL A 298 8.18 -41.95 -28.52
C VAL A 298 9.32 -41.13 -29.11
N THR A 299 10.21 -41.81 -29.82
CA THR A 299 11.34 -41.20 -30.52
C THR A 299 11.43 -41.76 -31.93
N THR A 300 11.91 -40.95 -32.82
CA THR A 300 12.31 -41.38 -34.18
C THR A 300 13.43 -40.49 -34.66
N SER A 301 14.17 -40.97 -35.65
CA SER A 301 15.28 -40.21 -36.25
C SER A 301 15.37 -40.40 -37.74
N THR A 302 16.01 -39.45 -38.38
CA THR A 302 16.33 -39.48 -39.83
C THR A 302 17.77 -39.06 -40.02
N SER A 303 18.39 -39.59 -41.09
CA SER A 303 19.76 -39.24 -41.47
C SER A 303 19.86 -39.17 -42.99
N SER A 304 20.63 -38.19 -43.49
CA SER A 304 20.96 -38.13 -44.92
C SER A 304 21.93 -39.20 -45.36
N MET A 305 22.53 -39.94 -44.41
CA MET A 305 23.39 -41.07 -44.67
C MET A 305 22.61 -42.35 -45.00
N SER A 306 21.28 -42.31 -44.88
CA SER A 306 20.38 -43.42 -45.23
C SER A 306 19.78 -43.15 -46.60
N ASP A 307 19.79 -44.18 -47.46
CA ASP A 307 19.17 -44.13 -48.81
C ASP A 307 17.63 -44.20 -48.76
N ASN A 308 17.07 -44.54 -47.59
CA ASN A 308 15.62 -44.58 -47.40
C ASN A 308 14.98 -43.22 -47.39
N ALA A 309 13.82 -43.13 -48.05
CA ALA A 309 13.03 -41.89 -48.02
C ALA A 309 12.70 -41.48 -46.55
N TRP A 310 12.62 -40.18 -46.28
CA TRP A 310 12.37 -39.62 -44.95
C TRP A 310 11.21 -40.32 -44.18
N GLY A 311 10.07 -40.52 -44.87
CA GLY A 311 8.91 -41.20 -44.23
C GLY A 311 9.17 -42.64 -43.85
N THR A 312 10.01 -43.37 -44.65
CA THR A 312 10.44 -44.75 -44.34
C THR A 312 11.36 -44.76 -43.14
N GLN A 313 12.31 -43.83 -43.05
CA GLN A 313 13.19 -43.69 -41.88
C GLN A 313 12.39 -43.37 -40.62
N MET A 314 11.44 -42.42 -40.65
CA MET A 314 10.55 -42.10 -39.57
C MET A 314 9.79 -43.31 -39.04
N LYS A 315 9.34 -44.18 -39.90
CA LYS A 315 8.64 -45.44 -39.55
C LYS A 315 9.59 -46.48 -38.99
N ASN A 316 10.72 -46.69 -39.65
CA ASN A 316 11.67 -47.75 -39.25
C ASN A 316 12.39 -47.45 -37.93
N ASN A 317 12.68 -46.18 -37.67
CA ASN A 317 13.37 -45.71 -36.47
C ASN A 317 12.39 -45.36 -35.33
N PHE A 318 11.10 -45.57 -35.56
CA PHE A 318 10.08 -45.33 -34.51
C PHE A 318 10.28 -46.26 -33.32
N SER A 319 10.42 -45.68 -32.14
CA SER A 319 10.60 -46.38 -30.89
C SER A 319 9.64 -45.82 -29.84
N LEU A 320 8.92 -46.72 -29.15
CA LEU A 320 8.09 -46.41 -27.99
C LEU A 320 8.75 -47.04 -26.79
N GLY A 321 9.03 -46.25 -25.76
CA GLY A 321 9.64 -46.73 -24.52
C GLY A 321 9.09 -46.08 -23.29
N GLY A 322 9.25 -46.74 -22.17
CA GLY A 322 8.89 -46.15 -20.87
C GLY A 322 9.65 -46.85 -19.75
N GLY A 323 9.79 -46.18 -18.65
CA GLY A 323 10.55 -46.69 -17.51
C GLY A 323 10.19 -46.04 -16.19
N VAL A 324 10.61 -46.68 -15.13
CA VAL A 324 10.57 -46.19 -13.74
C VAL A 324 11.99 -45.93 -13.31
N THR A 325 12.26 -44.74 -12.84
CA THR A 325 13.57 -44.38 -12.29
C THR A 325 13.42 -44.13 -10.78
N VAL A 326 14.19 -44.85 -9.99
CA VAL A 326 14.30 -44.60 -8.53
C VAL A 326 15.69 -44.06 -8.25
N SER A 327 15.79 -42.84 -7.77
CA SER A 327 17.06 -42.21 -7.40
C SER A 327 17.13 -42.06 -5.88
N ILE A 328 18.16 -42.62 -5.27
CA ILE A 328 18.38 -42.58 -3.81
C ILE A 328 19.71 -41.86 -3.56
N PRO A 329 19.69 -40.65 -2.98
CA PRO A 329 20.92 -39.93 -2.68
C PRO A 329 21.64 -40.55 -1.48
N LEU A 330 22.78 -41.21 -1.72
CA LEU A 330 23.60 -41.78 -0.65
C LEU A 330 24.58 -40.76 -0.04
N PHE A 331 25.19 -39.96 -0.89
CA PHE A 331 26.11 -38.90 -0.50
C PHE A 331 25.90 -37.65 -1.41
N ASP A 332 25.61 -36.52 -0.79
CA ASP A 332 25.22 -35.28 -1.49
C ASP A 332 26.18 -34.11 -1.17
N ASN A 333 27.44 -34.40 -0.83
CA ASN A 333 28.42 -33.34 -0.49
C ASN A 333 27.91 -32.36 0.57
N ARG A 334 27.13 -32.84 1.55
CA ARG A 334 26.51 -32.05 2.62
C ARG A 334 25.42 -31.08 2.17
N GLN A 335 24.98 -31.03 0.92
CA GLN A 335 23.99 -30.10 0.40
C GLN A 335 22.69 -30.11 1.23
N THR A 336 22.09 -31.26 1.43
CA THR A 336 20.84 -31.39 2.21
C THR A 336 21.03 -31.02 3.69
N LYS A 337 22.14 -31.41 4.31
CA LYS A 337 22.42 -31.03 5.71
C LYS A 337 22.50 -29.53 5.86
N THR A 338 23.19 -28.86 4.93
CA THR A 338 23.33 -27.40 4.91
C THR A 338 21.97 -26.73 4.64
N ALA A 339 21.16 -27.22 3.69
CA ALA A 339 19.82 -26.71 3.39
C ALA A 339 18.88 -26.80 4.61
N VAL A 340 18.90 -27.94 5.32
CA VAL A 340 18.12 -28.12 6.56
C VAL A 340 18.58 -27.17 7.66
N ASN A 341 19.88 -26.98 7.84
CA ASN A 341 20.40 -26.06 8.84
C ASN A 341 20.03 -24.60 8.51
N LYS A 342 20.17 -24.19 7.24
CA LYS A 342 19.72 -22.85 6.77
C LYS A 342 18.23 -22.63 7.00
N ALA A 343 17.39 -23.64 6.70
CA ALA A 343 15.95 -23.55 6.94
C ALA A 343 15.61 -23.43 8.44
N LYS A 344 16.38 -24.08 9.32
CA LYS A 344 16.22 -23.91 10.78
C LYS A 344 16.64 -22.51 11.26
N LEU A 345 17.73 -21.98 10.74
CA LEU A 345 18.17 -20.60 11.04
C LEU A 345 17.14 -19.58 10.53
N GLN A 346 16.54 -19.83 9.37
CA GLN A 346 15.46 -18.98 8.84
C GLN A 346 14.23 -19.01 9.77
N LYS A 347 13.88 -20.16 10.35
CA LYS A 347 12.82 -20.24 11.36
C LYS A 347 13.15 -19.38 12.60
N GLN A 348 14.40 -19.41 13.06
CA GLN A 348 14.83 -18.55 14.17
C GLN A 348 14.72 -17.06 13.81
N SER A 349 15.06 -16.68 12.58
CA SER A 349 14.84 -15.31 12.09
C SER A 349 13.36 -14.92 12.16
N TYR A 350 12.43 -15.75 11.67
CA TYR A 350 11.00 -15.45 11.73
C TYR A 350 10.45 -15.36 13.17
N LEU A 351 11.02 -16.09 14.12
CA LEU A 351 10.65 -15.96 15.53
C LEU A 351 11.09 -14.59 16.08
N LEU A 352 12.29 -14.12 15.72
CA LEU A 352 12.79 -12.79 16.07
C LEU A 352 11.99 -11.69 15.36
N ASP A 353 11.63 -11.89 14.08
CA ASP A 353 10.79 -10.97 13.32
C ASP A 353 9.41 -10.80 13.96
N LEU A 354 8.81 -11.89 14.48
CA LEU A 354 7.54 -11.80 15.23
C LEU A 354 7.71 -10.97 16.50
N GLN A 355 8.79 -11.20 17.26
CA GLN A 355 9.07 -10.44 18.48
C GLN A 355 9.30 -8.96 18.17
N ASP A 356 10.04 -8.64 17.10
CA ASP A 356 10.27 -7.27 16.64
C ASP A 356 8.94 -6.59 16.24
N LYS A 357 8.09 -7.28 15.47
CA LYS A 357 6.75 -6.77 15.11
C LYS A 357 5.87 -6.50 16.34
N GLN A 358 5.91 -7.39 17.33
CA GLN A 358 5.17 -7.20 18.59
C GLN A 358 5.69 -5.97 19.37
N THR A 359 7.01 -5.80 19.44
CA THR A 359 7.63 -4.65 20.11
C THR A 359 7.31 -3.34 19.37
N THR A 360 7.38 -3.34 18.05
CA THR A 360 7.02 -2.18 17.22
C THR A 360 5.54 -1.81 17.38
N LEU A 361 4.66 -2.81 17.37
CA LEU A 361 3.23 -2.61 17.59
C LEU A 361 2.95 -1.99 18.96
N TYR A 362 3.58 -2.54 20.03
CA TYR A 362 3.47 -2.00 21.37
C TYR A 362 3.91 -0.53 21.43
N SER A 363 5.09 -0.22 20.89
CA SER A 363 5.62 1.14 20.87
C SER A 363 4.73 2.12 20.09
N THR A 364 4.13 1.66 18.99
CA THR A 364 3.20 2.48 18.19
C THR A 364 1.93 2.79 18.98
N ILE A 365 1.33 1.79 19.63
CA ILE A 365 0.13 1.96 20.45
C ILE A 365 0.44 2.83 21.67
N GLU A 366 1.59 2.61 22.34
CA GLU A 366 2.05 3.42 23.47
C GLU A 366 2.22 4.89 23.05
N ASN A 367 2.76 5.17 21.89
CA ASN A 367 2.89 6.53 21.37
C ASN A 367 1.53 7.20 21.19
N TYR A 368 0.56 6.53 20.53
CA TYR A 368 -0.80 7.06 20.39
C TYR A 368 -1.47 7.27 21.75
N TRP A 369 -1.28 6.33 22.68
CA TRP A 369 -1.82 6.42 24.03
C TRP A 369 -1.25 7.62 24.81
N LEU A 370 0.07 7.78 24.83
CA LEU A 370 0.75 8.92 25.43
C LEU A 370 0.30 10.25 24.81
N GLN A 371 0.17 10.29 23.49
CA GLN A 371 -0.31 11.49 22.80
C GLN A 371 -1.78 11.77 23.10
N ALA A 372 -2.65 10.77 23.20
CA ALA A 372 -4.04 10.94 23.56
C ALA A 372 -4.17 11.58 24.95
N VAL A 373 -3.52 10.99 25.97
CA VAL A 373 -3.51 11.52 27.34
C VAL A 373 -2.92 12.92 27.40
N THR A 374 -1.79 13.15 26.71
CA THR A 374 -1.11 14.44 26.70
C THR A 374 -1.97 15.51 26.04
N ASN A 375 -2.57 15.23 24.87
CA ASN A 375 -3.36 16.22 24.15
C ASN A 375 -4.71 16.51 24.84
N GLN A 376 -5.32 15.53 25.52
CA GLN A 376 -6.48 15.79 26.38
C GLN A 376 -6.15 16.75 27.52
N ASN A 377 -5.01 16.54 28.21
CA ASN A 377 -4.60 17.43 29.29
C ASN A 377 -4.23 18.82 28.77
N LYS A 378 -3.55 18.90 27.60
CA LYS A 378 -3.29 20.17 26.94
C LYS A 378 -4.59 20.87 26.54
N PHE A 379 -5.57 20.17 26.01
CA PHE A 379 -6.86 20.73 25.64
C PHE A 379 -7.60 21.33 26.85
N LYS A 380 -7.66 20.60 27.96
CA LYS A 380 -8.26 21.11 29.23
C LYS A 380 -7.58 22.39 29.70
N ALA A 381 -6.24 22.41 29.69
CA ALA A 381 -5.47 23.58 30.09
C ALA A 381 -5.60 24.75 29.10
N ALA A 382 -5.58 24.45 27.79
CA ALA A 382 -5.71 25.46 26.75
C ALA A 382 -7.08 26.14 26.78
N ARG A 383 -8.16 25.39 27.06
CA ARG A 383 -9.52 25.94 27.21
C ARG A 383 -9.59 27.02 28.30
N VAL A 384 -9.03 26.74 29.50
CA VAL A 384 -8.94 27.71 30.60
C VAL A 384 -8.07 28.91 30.17
N SER A 385 -6.95 28.65 29.49
CA SER A 385 -6.08 29.70 28.97
C SER A 385 -6.79 30.61 27.96
N THR A 386 -7.59 30.04 27.07
CA THR A 386 -8.37 30.78 26.06
C THR A 386 -9.43 31.65 26.73
N GLU A 387 -10.20 31.10 27.67
CA GLU A 387 -11.20 31.87 28.43
C GLU A 387 -10.54 33.07 29.15
N SER A 388 -9.39 32.84 29.79
CA SER A 388 -8.65 33.88 30.51
C SER A 388 -8.04 34.94 29.57
N ALA A 389 -7.48 34.50 28.44
CA ALA A 389 -6.90 35.37 27.42
C ALA A 389 -7.98 36.22 26.72
N GLN A 390 -9.16 35.64 26.47
CA GLN A 390 -10.31 36.32 25.91
C GLN A 390 -10.78 37.44 26.84
N ALA A 391 -11.03 37.15 28.12
CA ALA A 391 -11.45 38.13 29.11
C ALA A 391 -10.40 39.26 29.29
N SER A 392 -9.12 38.88 29.30
CA SER A 392 -8.01 39.87 29.38
C SER A 392 -7.96 40.75 28.13
N TYR A 393 -8.10 40.21 26.95
CA TYR A 393 -8.06 41.00 25.70
C TYR A 393 -9.26 41.91 25.58
N GLU A 394 -10.46 41.47 25.97
CA GLU A 394 -11.66 42.31 25.97
C GLU A 394 -11.47 43.56 26.88
N LEU A 395 -10.95 43.36 28.09
CA LEU A 395 -10.65 44.45 29.01
C LEU A 395 -9.58 45.40 28.44
N LEU A 396 -8.48 44.86 27.92
CA LEU A 396 -7.43 45.66 27.28
C LEU A 396 -7.96 46.47 26.08
N SER A 397 -8.83 45.86 25.26
CA SER A 397 -9.47 46.54 24.14
C SER A 397 -10.35 47.69 24.59
N GLU A 398 -11.12 47.54 25.65
CA GLU A 398 -11.94 48.65 26.21
C GLU A 398 -11.07 49.76 26.82
N GLN A 399 -10.03 49.41 27.58
CA GLN A 399 -9.09 50.40 28.11
C GLN A 399 -8.33 51.15 27.04
N PHE A 400 -7.95 50.47 25.95
CA PHE A 400 -7.32 51.10 24.79
C PHE A 400 -8.27 52.09 24.09
N LYS A 401 -9.57 51.77 23.96
CA LYS A 401 -10.59 52.68 23.42
C LYS A 401 -10.67 53.97 24.24
N GLN A 402 -10.47 53.88 25.54
CA GLN A 402 -10.50 55.02 26.46
C GLN A 402 -9.15 55.76 26.54
N GLY A 403 -8.10 55.26 25.85
CA GLY A 403 -6.75 55.83 25.91
C GLY A 403 -5.97 55.50 27.20
N LEU A 404 -6.44 54.55 27.99
CA LEU A 404 -5.82 54.15 29.26
C LEU A 404 -4.70 53.11 29.04
N LYS A 405 -4.63 52.45 27.89
CA LYS A 405 -3.63 51.48 27.50
C LYS A 405 -2.99 51.84 26.19
N ASN A 406 -1.74 51.42 25.99
CA ASN A 406 -0.97 51.68 24.79
C ASN A 406 -1.14 50.60 23.72
N THR A 407 -0.66 50.83 22.51
CA THR A 407 -0.74 49.94 21.34
C THR A 407 -0.02 48.62 21.59
N VAL A 408 1.12 48.62 22.29
CA VAL A 408 1.91 47.44 22.56
C VAL A 408 1.16 46.48 23.48
N GLU A 409 0.53 46.98 24.54
CA GLU A 409 -0.28 46.17 25.46
C GLU A 409 -1.47 45.52 24.75
N LEU A 410 -2.17 46.29 23.89
CA LEU A 410 -3.27 45.76 23.07
C LEU A 410 -2.81 44.64 22.14
N MET A 411 -1.70 44.87 21.42
CA MET A 411 -1.14 43.87 20.49
C MET A 411 -0.67 42.62 21.22
N THR A 412 -0.02 42.77 22.36
CA THR A 412 0.41 41.62 23.20
C THR A 412 -0.80 40.78 23.67
N GLY A 413 -1.85 41.48 24.16
CA GLY A 413 -3.09 40.79 24.57
C GLY A 413 -3.74 40.03 23.40
N LYS A 414 -3.80 40.63 22.22
CA LYS A 414 -4.30 39.98 21.00
C LYS A 414 -3.48 38.77 20.61
N THR A 415 -2.15 38.89 20.61
CA THR A 415 -1.24 37.78 20.27
C THR A 415 -1.40 36.61 21.26
N ASN A 416 -1.52 36.90 22.55
CA ASN A 416 -1.74 35.87 23.59
C ASN A 416 -3.08 35.15 23.37
N LEU A 417 -4.15 35.89 23.02
CA LEU A 417 -5.44 35.29 22.71
C LEU A 417 -5.37 34.41 21.47
N LEU A 418 -4.77 34.88 20.38
CA LEU A 418 -4.62 34.09 19.15
C LEU A 418 -3.84 32.81 19.41
N GLN A 419 -2.75 32.88 20.17
CA GLN A 419 -1.94 31.73 20.53
C GLN A 419 -2.74 30.73 21.40
N ALA A 420 -3.54 31.23 22.36
CA ALA A 420 -4.39 30.39 23.19
C ALA A 420 -5.43 29.65 22.35
N LEU A 421 -6.14 30.34 21.45
CA LEU A 421 -7.10 29.75 20.51
C LEU A 421 -6.47 28.68 19.62
N GLN A 422 -5.28 28.94 19.06
CA GLN A 422 -4.57 27.98 18.24
C GLN A 422 -4.14 26.75 19.03
N ASN A 423 -3.65 26.92 20.25
CA ASN A 423 -3.25 25.81 21.14
C ASN A 423 -4.46 24.93 21.54
N GLU A 424 -5.59 25.57 21.83
CA GLU A 424 -6.84 24.86 22.15
C GLU A 424 -7.31 24.03 20.98
N LEU A 425 -7.38 24.64 19.80
CA LEU A 425 -7.80 24.00 18.57
C LEU A 425 -6.88 22.83 18.20
N GLN A 426 -5.57 23.03 18.23
CA GLN A 426 -4.59 22.00 17.92
C GLN A 426 -4.69 20.82 18.88
N SER A 427 -4.76 21.09 20.18
CA SER A 427 -4.86 20.02 21.19
C SER A 427 -6.17 19.26 21.09
N LYS A 428 -7.30 19.92 20.76
CA LYS A 428 -8.59 19.29 20.49
C LYS A 428 -8.50 18.28 19.35
N TYR A 429 -8.05 18.72 18.17
CA TYR A 429 -7.99 17.84 17.01
C TYR A 429 -6.97 16.70 17.16
N LEU A 430 -5.83 16.96 17.80
CA LEU A 430 -4.86 15.91 18.10
C LEU A 430 -5.38 14.90 19.13
N ALA A 431 -6.18 15.31 20.11
CA ALA A 431 -6.82 14.39 21.05
C ALA A 431 -7.80 13.47 20.30
N ILE A 432 -8.68 14.03 19.46
CA ILE A 432 -9.63 13.26 18.65
C ILE A 432 -8.90 12.28 17.73
N LEU A 433 -7.86 12.73 17.03
CA LEU A 433 -7.08 11.86 16.14
C LEU A 433 -6.49 10.66 16.91
N ASN A 434 -5.83 10.92 18.04
CA ASN A 434 -5.16 9.85 18.76
C ASN A 434 -6.16 8.87 19.40
N LEU A 435 -7.33 9.34 19.85
CA LEU A 435 -8.41 8.47 20.31
C LEU A 435 -8.94 7.58 19.20
N ASN A 436 -9.22 8.14 18.02
CA ASN A 436 -9.65 7.38 16.85
C ASN A 436 -8.59 6.36 16.39
N MET A 437 -7.30 6.71 16.49
CA MET A 437 -6.22 5.75 16.20
C MET A 437 -6.19 4.62 17.21
N LEU A 438 -6.33 4.88 18.51
CA LEU A 438 -6.41 3.81 19.52
C LEU A 438 -7.61 2.89 19.26
N GLU A 439 -8.77 3.44 18.93
CA GLU A 439 -9.95 2.65 18.56
C GLU A 439 -9.70 1.81 17.30
N PHE A 440 -9.06 2.40 16.29
CA PHE A 440 -8.67 1.66 15.07
C PHE A 440 -7.71 0.49 15.37
N TYR A 441 -6.74 0.68 16.27
CA TYR A 441 -5.86 -0.41 16.69
C TYR A 441 -6.60 -1.47 17.49
N GLN A 442 -7.63 -1.09 18.24
CA GLN A 442 -8.44 -2.01 19.05
C GLN A 442 -9.49 -2.77 18.23
N THR A 443 -10.15 -2.11 17.27
CA THR A 443 -11.32 -2.67 16.57
C THR A 443 -11.09 -2.95 15.09
N GLY A 444 -10.07 -2.36 14.48
CA GLY A 444 -9.80 -2.39 13.04
C GLY A 444 -10.65 -1.40 12.22
N ASN A 445 -11.51 -0.59 12.86
CA ASN A 445 -12.38 0.38 12.18
C ASN A 445 -12.01 1.81 12.58
N ILE A 446 -12.07 2.74 11.63
CA ILE A 446 -11.95 4.18 11.86
C ILE A 446 -13.36 4.78 11.84
N LYS A 447 -13.69 5.57 12.88
CA LYS A 447 -14.95 6.31 12.98
C LYS A 447 -14.91 7.63 12.26
#